data_82a0b20154516b0bc6114f68b1bccb78
#
_entry.id   82a0b20154516b0bc6114f68b1bccb78
#
_cell.length_a   1.000
_cell.length_b   1.000
_cell.length_c   1.000
_cell.angle_alpha   90.00
_cell.angle_beta   90.00
_cell.angle_gamma   90.00
#
_symmetry.space_group_name_H-M   'P 1'
#
loop_
_entity.id
_entity.type
_entity.pdbx_description
1 polymer ?
#
loop_
_entity_poly.entity_id
_entity_poly.type
_entity_poly.pdbx_seq_one_letter_code
_entity_poly.pdbx_strand_id
1 'polypeptide(L)'
;TDDAVAIMLAHALPQLQIIGLSAVAGNSPLSNTFPNTRRIVHLVGASYPVYPGAERPILRAPHVAGAFHGENGLGGVELPLPPSPAEPMPAWDALYQAAKSMPGELRLVATGPLTNVAISLTKYPDLKTLLHSITLMGGAAVGGNTTPAAEFNIYDDPDAAQIVFKSGVPTVMCGLDVTMQAELRPADWQEMAGFGNRCGKLVGELFGCAWSVISQIGLTGVAQHDSCPVLYLAHPELFSGEKAGVYVETRSQLTLG
;
A
#
# COMPACT_ATOMS: atom_id res chain seq x y z
N THR A 1 -8.49 -2.06 -1.66
CA THR A 1 -8.92 -3.39 -2.18
C THR A 1 -7.70 -4.27 -2.41
N ASP A 2 -6.76 -3.85 -3.22
CA ASP A 2 -5.52 -4.58 -3.55
C ASP A 2 -4.53 -4.61 -2.37
N ASP A 3 -4.53 -3.64 -1.46
CA ASP A 3 -3.86 -3.74 -0.14
C ASP A 3 -4.24 -5.03 0.62
N ALA A 4 -5.53 -5.40 0.58
CA ALA A 4 -5.98 -6.63 1.24
C ALA A 4 -5.32 -7.87 0.61
N VAL A 5 -5.18 -7.87 -0.72
CA VAL A 5 -4.48 -8.94 -1.44
C VAL A 5 -3.00 -8.92 -1.13
N ALA A 6 -2.38 -7.74 -1.08
CA ALA A 6 -0.97 -7.59 -0.71
C ALA A 6 -0.66 -8.15 0.69
N ILE A 7 -1.55 -7.90 1.68
CA ILE A 7 -1.41 -8.47 3.04
C ILE A 7 -1.57 -10.00 3.01
N MET A 8 -2.58 -10.53 2.31
CA MET A 8 -2.78 -11.97 2.17
C MET A 8 -1.58 -12.64 1.48
N LEU A 9 -1.06 -12.02 0.43
CA LEU A 9 0.12 -12.48 -0.30
C LEU A 9 1.37 -12.47 0.60
N ALA A 10 1.65 -11.37 1.30
CA ALA A 10 2.78 -11.27 2.21
C ALA A 10 2.72 -12.34 3.32
N HIS A 11 1.51 -12.63 3.83
CA HIS A 11 1.29 -13.69 4.82
C HIS A 11 1.58 -15.09 4.25
N ALA A 12 1.26 -15.32 2.99
CA ALA A 12 1.42 -16.63 2.34
C ALA A 12 2.85 -16.91 1.87
N LEU A 13 3.69 -15.88 1.72
CA LEU A 13 5.06 -16.01 1.22
C LEU A 13 6.03 -16.37 2.36
N PRO A 14 6.60 -17.59 2.38
CA PRO A 14 7.47 -18.05 3.46
C PRO A 14 8.82 -17.31 3.54
N GLN A 15 9.19 -16.58 2.49
CA GLN A 15 10.39 -15.75 2.44
C GLN A 15 10.25 -14.47 3.27
N LEU A 16 9.01 -14.07 3.61
CA LEU A 16 8.71 -12.83 4.30
C LEU A 16 8.29 -13.09 5.75
N GLN A 17 8.91 -12.36 6.66
CA GLN A 17 8.49 -12.29 8.06
C GLN A 17 7.85 -10.93 8.32
N ILE A 18 6.54 -10.90 8.48
CA ILE A 18 5.81 -9.67 8.80
C ILE A 18 6.01 -9.33 10.27
N ILE A 19 6.60 -8.17 10.55
CA ILE A 19 6.84 -7.65 11.90
C ILE A 19 5.62 -6.88 12.42
N GLY A 20 4.91 -6.20 11.53
CA GLY A 20 3.72 -5.42 11.85
C GLY A 20 3.19 -4.70 10.62
N LEU A 21 2.02 -4.13 10.76
CA LEU A 21 1.32 -3.38 9.71
C LEU A 21 0.95 -1.98 10.23
N SER A 22 0.99 -1.01 9.34
CA SER A 22 0.60 0.37 9.62
C SER A 22 -0.49 0.79 8.65
N ALA A 23 -1.61 1.28 9.18
CA ALA A 23 -2.63 1.90 8.35
C ALA A 23 -2.33 3.38 8.11
N VAL A 24 -2.81 3.92 7.01
CA VAL A 24 -2.75 5.34 6.66
C VAL A 24 -4.05 5.72 5.93
N ALA A 25 -4.46 6.97 6.02
CA ALA A 25 -5.50 7.50 5.14
C ALA A 25 -4.96 7.64 3.71
N GLY A 26 -5.81 7.46 2.73
CA GLY A 26 -5.50 7.56 1.31
C GLY A 26 -6.79 7.35 0.53
N ASN A 27 -6.91 6.28 -0.25
CA ASN A 27 -8.14 5.92 -0.97
C ASN A 27 -9.40 5.94 -0.09
N SER A 28 -9.24 5.68 1.22
CA SER A 28 -10.29 5.70 2.22
C SER A 28 -9.76 6.35 3.52
N PRO A 29 -10.61 6.98 4.35
CA PRO A 29 -10.16 7.58 5.60
C PRO A 29 -9.62 6.52 6.58
N LEU A 30 -8.76 6.96 7.52
CA LEU A 30 -8.15 6.07 8.53
C LEU A 30 -9.20 5.31 9.36
N SER A 31 -10.37 5.91 9.59
CA SER A 31 -11.50 5.26 10.26
C SER A 31 -12.00 3.99 9.55
N ASN A 32 -11.68 3.82 8.28
CA ASN A 32 -11.93 2.61 7.50
C ASN A 32 -10.66 1.76 7.34
N THR A 33 -9.53 2.38 6.93
CA THR A 33 -8.32 1.63 6.60
C THR A 33 -7.74 0.89 7.81
N PHE A 34 -7.74 1.53 8.99
CA PHE A 34 -7.21 0.89 10.20
C PHE A 34 -8.02 -0.34 10.65
N PRO A 35 -9.35 -0.27 10.85
CA PRO A 35 -10.11 -1.47 11.19
C PRO A 35 -10.10 -2.50 10.06
N ASN A 36 -10.04 -2.10 8.78
CA ASN A 36 -9.97 -3.05 7.67
C ASN A 36 -8.64 -3.82 7.66
N THR A 37 -7.51 -3.17 7.89
CA THR A 37 -6.22 -3.86 8.03
C THR A 37 -6.29 -4.93 9.12
N ARG A 38 -6.88 -4.61 10.28
CA ARG A 38 -7.09 -5.57 11.38
C ARG A 38 -8.00 -6.75 10.99
N ARG A 39 -9.06 -6.47 10.21
CA ARG A 39 -9.97 -7.50 9.68
C ARG A 39 -9.24 -8.47 8.75
N ILE A 40 -8.38 -7.96 7.86
CA ILE A 40 -7.60 -8.80 6.95
C ILE A 40 -6.57 -9.66 7.70
N VAL A 41 -5.85 -9.09 8.68
CA VAL A 41 -4.95 -9.85 9.55
C VAL A 41 -5.71 -10.97 10.27
N HIS A 42 -6.89 -10.70 10.79
CA HIS A 42 -7.74 -11.71 11.42
C HIS A 42 -8.24 -12.78 10.43
N LEU A 43 -8.59 -12.37 9.21
CA LEU A 43 -9.03 -13.30 8.15
C LEU A 43 -7.97 -14.34 7.81
N VAL A 44 -6.70 -13.92 7.69
CA VAL A 44 -5.59 -14.84 7.40
C VAL A 44 -5.18 -15.69 8.60
N GLY A 45 -5.80 -15.50 9.78
CA GLY A 45 -5.49 -16.23 11.00
C GLY A 45 -4.20 -15.80 11.69
N ALA A 46 -3.69 -14.62 11.36
CA ALA A 46 -2.48 -14.05 11.95
C ALA A 46 -2.77 -13.16 13.17
N SER A 47 -1.70 -12.80 13.91
CA SER A 47 -1.75 -11.92 15.08
C SER A 47 -0.74 -10.77 14.95
N TYR A 48 -0.47 -10.30 13.73
CA TYR A 48 0.42 -9.17 13.54
C TYR A 48 -0.13 -7.92 14.21
N PRO A 49 0.71 -7.13 14.90
CA PRO A 49 0.29 -5.84 15.41
C PRO A 49 -0.05 -4.90 14.25
N VAL A 50 -1.15 -4.16 14.40
CA VAL A 50 -1.61 -3.17 13.43
C VAL A 50 -1.67 -1.82 14.10
N TYR A 51 -0.92 -0.87 13.58
CA TYR A 51 -0.73 0.45 14.16
C TYR A 51 -1.52 1.53 13.42
N PRO A 52 -2.24 2.42 14.13
CA PRO A 52 -2.91 3.55 13.50
C PRO A 52 -1.88 4.58 13.04
N GLY A 53 -2.06 5.08 11.82
CA GLY A 53 -1.19 6.09 11.22
C GLY A 53 -1.86 7.44 11.03
N ALA A 54 -1.42 8.18 10.01
CA ALA A 54 -1.90 9.50 9.71
C ALA A 54 -3.32 9.48 9.14
N GLU A 55 -4.15 10.42 9.61
CA GLU A 55 -5.53 10.60 9.15
C GLU A 55 -5.62 11.51 7.92
N ARG A 56 -4.53 12.18 7.57
CA ARG A 56 -4.46 13.13 6.45
C ARG A 56 -3.02 13.34 5.98
N PRO A 57 -2.82 13.84 4.76
CA PRO A 57 -1.54 14.32 4.26
C PRO A 57 -0.89 15.37 5.15
N ILE A 58 0.43 15.54 5.06
CA ILE A 58 1.22 16.46 5.90
C ILE A 58 0.72 17.91 5.75
N LEU A 59 0.57 18.39 4.53
CA LEU A 59 0.23 19.80 4.27
C LEU A 59 -1.12 20.01 3.59
N ARG A 60 -1.68 18.97 2.95
CA ARG A 60 -2.82 19.12 2.04
C ARG A 60 -4.11 18.57 2.63
N ALA A 61 -5.23 18.94 2.01
CA ALA A 61 -6.50 18.29 2.30
C ALA A 61 -6.49 16.84 1.77
N PRO A 62 -7.11 15.89 2.48
CA PRO A 62 -7.23 14.51 2.02
C PRO A 62 -7.95 14.43 0.67
N HIS A 63 -7.47 13.54 -0.20
CA HIS A 63 -8.13 13.18 -1.44
C HIS A 63 -8.61 11.73 -1.34
N VAL A 64 -9.92 11.48 -1.46
CA VAL A 64 -10.52 10.15 -1.24
C VAL A 64 -11.02 9.59 -2.58
N ALA A 65 -10.62 8.36 -2.90
CA ALA A 65 -11.01 7.65 -4.12
C ALA A 65 -12.18 6.67 -3.87
N GLY A 66 -13.24 7.14 -3.22
CA GLY A 66 -14.38 6.30 -2.79
C GLY A 66 -15.12 5.57 -3.91
N ALA A 67 -15.05 6.08 -5.16
CA ALA A 67 -15.74 5.47 -6.30
C ALA A 67 -15.23 4.05 -6.62
N PHE A 68 -13.95 3.73 -6.35
CA PHE A 68 -13.34 2.43 -6.66
C PHE A 68 -13.35 1.44 -5.50
N HIS A 69 -13.31 1.95 -4.26
CA HIS A 69 -13.13 1.11 -3.06
C HIS A 69 -14.40 0.95 -2.23
N GLY A 70 -15.52 1.57 -2.64
CA GLY A 70 -16.76 1.61 -1.87
C GLY A 70 -16.66 2.49 -0.62
N GLU A 71 -17.78 2.75 0.03
CA GLU A 71 -17.84 3.62 1.22
C GLU A 71 -17.03 3.06 2.42
N ASN A 72 -16.98 1.75 2.55
CA ASN A 72 -16.25 1.08 3.63
C ASN A 72 -14.78 0.75 3.30
N GLY A 73 -14.29 1.06 2.10
CA GLY A 73 -12.93 0.77 1.64
C GLY A 73 -12.65 -0.71 1.28
N LEU A 74 -13.67 -1.58 1.37
CA LEU A 74 -13.60 -3.00 1.01
C LEU A 74 -14.69 -3.40 -0.01
N GLY A 75 -15.07 -2.49 -0.91
CA GLY A 75 -16.07 -2.77 -1.93
C GLY A 75 -17.44 -3.17 -1.38
N GLY A 76 -17.78 -2.77 -0.15
CA GLY A 76 -19.00 -3.16 0.54
C GLY A 76 -18.94 -4.51 1.26
N VAL A 77 -17.82 -5.24 1.17
CA VAL A 77 -17.64 -6.50 1.91
C VAL A 77 -17.51 -6.23 3.41
N GLU A 78 -18.25 -6.98 4.21
CA GLU A 78 -18.19 -6.91 5.66
C GLU A 78 -17.40 -8.07 6.23
N LEU A 79 -16.40 -7.75 7.04
CA LEU A 79 -15.57 -8.74 7.75
C LEU A 79 -15.63 -8.46 9.25
N PRO A 80 -15.59 -9.51 10.09
CA PRO A 80 -15.57 -9.35 11.55
C PRO A 80 -14.27 -8.67 12.01
N LEU A 81 -14.39 -7.78 12.99
CA LEU A 81 -13.22 -7.25 13.71
C LEU A 81 -12.60 -8.36 14.59
N PRO A 82 -11.26 -8.38 14.74
CA PRO A 82 -10.63 -9.25 15.71
C PRO A 82 -11.07 -8.89 17.14
N PRO A 83 -11.14 -9.87 18.05
CA PRO A 83 -11.48 -9.61 19.46
C PRO A 83 -10.35 -8.91 20.23
N SER A 84 -9.11 -8.93 19.71
CA SER A 84 -7.97 -8.23 20.31
C SER A 84 -8.18 -6.71 20.30
N PRO A 85 -7.67 -5.97 21.30
CA PRO A 85 -7.71 -4.51 21.28
C PRO A 85 -6.85 -3.95 20.13
N ALA A 86 -7.09 -2.69 19.79
CA ALA A 86 -6.25 -1.96 18.85
C ALA A 86 -4.92 -1.55 19.52
N GLU A 87 -3.83 -1.56 18.74
CA GLU A 87 -2.55 -1.02 19.20
C GLU A 87 -2.68 0.49 19.41
N PRO A 88 -2.29 1.01 20.59
CA PRO A 88 -2.39 2.45 20.86
C PRO A 88 -1.23 3.26 20.28
N MET A 89 -0.12 2.61 19.93
CA MET A 89 1.09 3.26 19.44
C MET A 89 0.89 3.78 18.02
N PRO A 90 1.26 5.04 17.73
CA PRO A 90 1.24 5.54 16.37
C PRO A 90 2.20 4.79 15.43
N ALA A 91 1.80 4.63 14.16
CA ALA A 91 2.54 3.89 13.14
C ALA A 91 4.01 4.36 12.99
N TRP A 92 4.26 5.66 13.05
CA TRP A 92 5.61 6.22 12.92
C TRP A 92 6.53 5.89 14.10
N ASP A 93 5.97 5.72 15.30
CA ASP A 93 6.72 5.33 16.50
C ASP A 93 6.99 3.82 16.46
N ALA A 94 6.01 3.03 16.04
CA ALA A 94 6.14 1.60 15.85
C ALA A 94 7.21 1.25 14.80
N LEU A 95 7.22 1.95 13.66
CA LEU A 95 8.23 1.80 12.63
C LEU A 95 9.65 2.06 13.17
N TYR A 96 9.81 3.16 13.91
CA TYR A 96 11.11 3.48 14.50
C TYR A 96 11.56 2.44 15.52
N GLN A 97 10.67 1.97 16.39
CA GLN A 97 10.99 0.95 17.37
C GLN A 97 11.36 -0.38 16.70
N ALA A 98 10.61 -0.79 15.68
CA ALA A 98 10.94 -1.97 14.90
C ALA A 98 12.32 -1.87 14.24
N ALA A 99 12.62 -0.75 13.56
CA ALA A 99 13.91 -0.53 12.93
C ALA A 99 15.06 -0.50 13.94
N LYS A 100 14.83 0.08 15.12
CA LYS A 100 15.81 0.13 16.21
C LYS A 100 16.09 -1.24 16.83
N SER A 101 15.09 -2.14 16.85
CA SER A 101 15.26 -3.50 17.40
C SER A 101 16.03 -4.43 16.45
N MET A 102 16.09 -4.10 15.15
CA MET A 102 16.79 -4.87 14.11
C MET A 102 17.53 -3.94 13.12
N PRO A 103 18.56 -3.23 13.56
CA PRO A 103 19.23 -2.20 12.76
C PRO A 103 19.78 -2.75 11.45
N GLY A 104 19.41 -2.14 10.32
CA GLY A 104 19.86 -2.53 8.99
C GLY A 104 19.18 -3.77 8.40
N GLU A 105 18.20 -4.37 9.09
CA GLU A 105 17.52 -5.58 8.60
C GLU A 105 16.09 -5.29 8.12
N LEU A 106 15.41 -4.29 8.72
CA LEU A 106 14.02 -4.01 8.43
C LEU A 106 13.84 -3.46 7.01
N ARG A 107 13.03 -4.15 6.22
CA ARG A 107 12.55 -3.70 4.92
C ARG A 107 11.13 -3.18 5.07
N LEU A 108 10.92 -1.94 4.66
CA LEU A 108 9.61 -1.31 4.69
C LEU A 108 8.93 -1.48 3.32
N VAL A 109 7.69 -1.97 3.34
CA VAL A 109 6.79 -1.95 2.16
C VAL A 109 5.74 -0.89 2.40
N ALA A 110 5.59 0.05 1.46
CA ALA A 110 4.58 1.10 1.52
C ALA A 110 3.66 0.99 0.30
N THR A 111 2.38 0.70 0.54
CA THR A 111 1.35 0.53 -0.50
C THR A 111 0.35 1.69 -0.58
N GLY A 112 0.44 2.65 0.34
CA GLY A 112 -0.37 3.86 0.37
C GLY A 112 0.47 5.14 0.37
N PRO A 113 -0.17 6.30 0.59
CA PRO A 113 0.53 7.58 0.73
C PRO A 113 1.64 7.50 1.77
N LEU A 114 2.76 8.16 1.49
CA LEU A 114 4.00 8.02 2.27
C LEU A 114 4.03 8.82 3.59
N THR A 115 2.89 9.32 4.04
CA THR A 115 2.73 10.20 5.20
C THR A 115 3.34 9.60 6.47
N ASN A 116 3.02 8.34 6.80
CA ASN A 116 3.58 7.67 7.99
C ASN A 116 5.11 7.59 7.94
N VAL A 117 5.65 7.27 6.78
CA VAL A 117 7.10 7.11 6.56
C VAL A 117 7.80 8.45 6.69
N ALA A 118 7.24 9.50 6.09
CA ALA A 118 7.78 10.85 6.16
C ALA A 118 7.76 11.43 7.59
N ILE A 119 6.67 11.20 8.32
CA ILE A 119 6.57 11.58 9.74
C ILE A 119 7.66 10.87 10.55
N SER A 120 7.83 9.56 10.34
CA SER A 120 8.83 8.77 11.06
C SER A 120 10.26 9.26 10.76
N LEU A 121 10.61 9.47 9.48
CA LEU A 121 11.92 9.99 9.06
C LEU A 121 12.19 11.40 9.58
N THR A 122 11.16 12.24 9.69
CA THR A 122 11.28 13.61 10.20
C THR A 122 11.43 13.60 11.71
N LYS A 123 10.66 12.79 12.42
CA LYS A 123 10.68 12.67 13.89
C LYS A 123 11.95 11.99 14.39
N TYR A 124 12.45 11.01 13.63
CA TYR A 124 13.61 10.18 13.97
C TYR A 124 14.64 10.22 12.84
N PRO A 125 15.53 11.23 12.79
CA PRO A 125 16.47 11.41 11.68
C PRO A 125 17.48 10.27 11.50
N ASP A 126 17.73 9.47 12.53
CA ASP A 126 18.57 8.27 12.49
C ASP A 126 17.89 7.06 11.86
N LEU A 127 16.56 7.07 11.71
CA LEU A 127 15.80 5.99 11.08
C LEU A 127 16.35 5.63 9.69
N LYS A 128 16.81 6.62 8.93
CA LYS A 128 17.41 6.42 7.60
C LYS A 128 18.63 5.48 7.59
N THR A 129 19.33 5.34 8.73
CA THR A 129 20.49 4.44 8.87
C THR A 129 20.10 3.09 9.47
N LEU A 130 18.90 2.99 10.02
CA LEU A 130 18.37 1.79 10.66
C LEU A 130 17.56 0.93 9.68
N LEU A 131 16.95 1.54 8.65
CA LEU A 131 16.23 0.80 7.61
C LEU A 131 17.18 0.17 6.61
N HIS A 132 16.89 -1.08 6.21
CA HIS A 132 17.57 -1.71 5.09
C HIS A 132 17.17 -1.06 3.75
N SER A 133 15.87 -0.92 3.53
CA SER A 133 15.29 -0.36 2.29
C SER A 133 13.82 0.01 2.46
N ILE A 134 13.34 0.83 1.54
CA ILE A 134 11.92 1.10 1.31
C ILE A 134 11.56 0.55 -0.07
N THR A 135 10.51 -0.27 -0.16
CA THR A 135 9.89 -0.67 -1.43
C THR A 135 8.49 -0.10 -1.42
N LEU A 136 8.16 0.74 -2.40
CA LEU A 136 6.87 1.44 -2.40
C LEU A 136 6.08 1.17 -3.69
N MET A 137 4.76 1.17 -3.56
CA MET A 137 3.84 1.34 -4.68
C MET A 137 3.50 2.83 -4.80
N GLY A 138 3.81 3.39 -5.93
CA GLY A 138 3.51 4.81 -6.19
C GLY A 138 4.33 5.36 -7.34
N GLY A 139 3.84 6.44 -7.91
CA GLY A 139 4.48 7.14 -9.02
C GLY A 139 4.38 6.42 -10.36
N ALA A 140 4.96 7.04 -11.36
CA ALA A 140 5.06 6.52 -12.72
C ALA A 140 6.21 7.20 -13.47
N ALA A 141 6.89 6.48 -14.36
CA ALA A 141 7.84 7.09 -15.27
C ALA A 141 7.12 7.85 -16.40
N VAL A 142 5.94 7.38 -16.80
CA VAL A 142 5.13 7.98 -17.87
C VAL A 142 3.66 8.02 -17.48
N GLY A 143 3.08 9.23 -17.42
CA GLY A 143 1.68 9.43 -17.12
C GLY A 143 1.30 9.26 -15.66
N GLY A 144 0.00 9.25 -15.38
CA GLY A 144 -0.55 9.07 -14.05
C GLY A 144 -1.94 8.43 -14.12
N ASN A 145 -2.53 8.13 -12.97
CA ASN A 145 -3.89 7.60 -12.86
C ASN A 145 -4.86 8.56 -12.15
N THR A 146 -4.34 9.54 -11.45
CA THR A 146 -5.15 10.57 -10.75
C THR A 146 -5.17 11.87 -11.54
N THR A 147 -4.03 12.27 -12.05
CA THR A 147 -3.88 13.33 -13.06
C THR A 147 -3.04 12.78 -14.22
N PRO A 148 -2.97 13.47 -15.36
CA PRO A 148 -2.08 13.06 -16.44
C PRO A 148 -0.60 12.97 -16.03
N ALA A 149 -0.20 13.63 -14.94
CA ALA A 149 1.17 13.69 -14.45
C ALA A 149 1.45 12.83 -13.22
N ALA A 150 0.43 12.44 -12.45
CA ALA A 150 0.65 11.87 -11.12
C ALA A 150 -0.15 10.58 -10.85
N GLU A 151 0.50 9.66 -10.17
CA GLU A 151 -0.11 8.50 -9.54
C GLU A 151 -0.68 8.88 -8.16
N PHE A 152 -1.74 8.18 -7.74
CA PHE A 152 -2.57 8.52 -6.59
C PHE A 152 -1.78 8.64 -5.28
N ASN A 153 -0.97 7.66 -4.91
CA ASN A 153 -0.25 7.65 -3.63
C ASN A 153 0.74 8.82 -3.51
N ILE A 154 1.38 9.19 -4.62
CA ILE A 154 2.28 10.34 -4.66
C ILE A 154 1.48 11.65 -4.69
N TYR A 155 0.37 11.69 -5.45
CA TYR A 155 -0.50 12.86 -5.55
C TYR A 155 -1.19 13.21 -4.22
N ASP A 156 -1.61 12.22 -3.43
CA ASP A 156 -2.30 12.44 -2.17
C ASP A 156 -1.39 13.13 -1.14
N ASP A 157 -0.11 12.72 -1.03
CA ASP A 157 0.87 13.40 -0.18
C ASP A 157 2.24 13.57 -0.88
N PRO A 158 2.35 14.51 -1.85
CA PRO A 158 3.60 14.74 -2.56
C PRO A 158 4.71 15.30 -1.66
N ASP A 159 4.35 16.01 -0.58
CA ASP A 159 5.30 16.54 0.38
C ASP A 159 5.94 15.38 1.17
N ALA A 160 5.17 14.40 1.59
CA ALA A 160 5.67 13.17 2.20
C ALA A 160 6.54 12.37 1.23
N ALA A 161 6.10 12.20 -0.01
CA ALA A 161 6.88 11.50 -1.03
C ALA A 161 8.24 12.18 -1.26
N GLN A 162 8.28 13.51 -1.34
CA GLN A 162 9.54 14.26 -1.46
C GLN A 162 10.49 14.00 -0.28
N ILE A 163 9.98 13.94 0.95
CA ILE A 163 10.78 13.63 2.15
C ILE A 163 11.38 12.22 2.02
N VAL A 164 10.58 11.24 1.62
CA VAL A 164 11.03 9.85 1.49
C VAL A 164 12.09 9.70 0.40
N PHE A 165 11.86 10.21 -0.81
CA PHE A 165 12.84 10.12 -1.89
C PHE A 165 14.15 10.88 -1.60
N LYS A 166 14.10 11.94 -0.79
CA LYS A 166 15.29 12.69 -0.35
C LYS A 166 15.96 12.13 0.92
N SER A 167 15.41 11.11 1.54
CA SER A 167 15.92 10.56 2.81
C SER A 167 17.31 9.94 2.70
N GLY A 168 17.66 9.41 1.53
CA GLY A 168 18.88 8.63 1.30
C GLY A 168 18.75 7.14 1.67
N VAL A 169 17.58 6.68 2.14
CA VAL A 169 17.30 5.25 2.30
C VAL A 169 17.24 4.59 0.92
N PRO A 170 17.88 3.42 0.70
CA PRO A 170 17.73 2.66 -0.54
C PRO A 170 16.23 2.44 -0.84
N THR A 171 15.77 2.95 -1.97
CA THR A 171 14.35 2.93 -2.32
C THR A 171 14.11 2.27 -3.66
N VAL A 172 13.14 1.36 -3.72
CA VAL A 172 12.60 0.77 -4.94
C VAL A 172 11.17 1.28 -5.14
N MET A 173 10.92 1.85 -6.31
CA MET A 173 9.61 2.35 -6.70
C MET A 173 8.95 1.37 -7.68
N CYS A 174 7.84 0.76 -7.27
CA CYS A 174 6.95 0.01 -8.14
C CYS A 174 5.87 0.97 -8.64
N GLY A 175 6.18 1.71 -9.70
CA GLY A 175 5.26 2.66 -10.31
C GLY A 175 4.22 2.02 -11.23
N LEU A 176 3.34 2.83 -11.82
CA LEU A 176 2.33 2.37 -12.77
C LEU A 176 2.94 1.61 -13.96
N ASP A 177 4.19 1.90 -14.30
CA ASP A 177 4.93 1.25 -15.40
C ASP A 177 5.06 -0.26 -15.23
N VAL A 178 5.15 -0.73 -14.00
CA VAL A 178 5.20 -2.16 -13.68
C VAL A 178 3.84 -2.66 -13.19
N THR A 179 3.13 -1.91 -12.35
CA THR A 179 1.93 -2.41 -11.69
C THR A 179 0.75 -2.59 -12.64
N MET A 180 0.66 -1.79 -13.70
CA MET A 180 -0.34 -1.97 -14.77
C MET A 180 -0.10 -3.23 -15.62
N GLN A 181 1.07 -3.85 -15.55
CA GLN A 181 1.36 -5.11 -16.22
C GLN A 181 0.89 -6.33 -15.41
N ALA A 182 0.74 -6.15 -14.08
CA ALA A 182 0.29 -7.19 -13.16
C ALA A 182 -1.26 -7.17 -13.08
N GLU A 183 -1.92 -7.66 -14.12
CA GLU A 183 -3.37 -7.64 -14.25
C GLU A 183 -3.97 -9.01 -13.92
N LEU A 184 -5.01 -9.04 -13.08
CA LEU A 184 -5.90 -10.19 -12.93
C LEU A 184 -7.16 -9.98 -13.76
N ARG A 185 -7.56 -11.02 -14.48
CA ARG A 185 -8.77 -11.05 -15.32
C ARG A 185 -9.94 -11.75 -14.60
N PRO A 186 -11.18 -11.58 -15.06
CA PRO A 186 -12.34 -12.22 -14.43
C PRO A 186 -12.18 -13.72 -14.18
N ALA A 187 -11.54 -14.45 -15.09
CA ALA A 187 -11.29 -15.89 -14.93
C ALA A 187 -10.37 -16.19 -13.73
N ASP A 188 -9.36 -15.34 -13.48
CA ASP A 188 -8.35 -15.57 -12.44
C ASP A 188 -8.97 -15.48 -11.05
N TRP A 189 -9.69 -14.39 -10.74
CA TRP A 189 -10.32 -14.29 -9.41
C TRP A 189 -11.53 -15.19 -9.22
N GLN A 190 -12.21 -15.60 -10.29
CA GLN A 190 -13.26 -16.62 -10.20
C GLN A 190 -12.68 -17.98 -9.85
N GLU A 191 -11.51 -18.34 -10.42
CA GLU A 191 -10.76 -19.53 -10.04
C GLU A 191 -10.34 -19.46 -8.57
N MET A 192 -9.76 -18.33 -8.15
CA MET A 192 -9.37 -18.11 -6.74
C MET A 192 -10.56 -18.22 -5.78
N ALA A 193 -11.73 -17.69 -6.14
CA ALA A 193 -12.96 -17.83 -5.37
C ALA A 193 -13.39 -19.30 -5.21
N GLY A 194 -13.05 -20.13 -6.20
CA GLY A 194 -13.32 -21.58 -6.22
C GLY A 194 -12.39 -22.40 -5.32
N PHE A 195 -11.33 -21.85 -4.74
CA PHE A 195 -10.38 -22.59 -3.87
C PHE A 195 -10.97 -23.07 -2.55
N GLY A 196 -12.20 -22.68 -2.22
CA GLY A 196 -12.91 -23.14 -1.00
C GLY A 196 -12.37 -22.59 0.31
N ASN A 197 -11.48 -21.59 0.27
CA ASN A 197 -10.93 -20.94 1.46
C ASN A 197 -11.40 -19.47 1.59
N ARG A 198 -11.24 -18.91 2.79
CA ARG A 198 -11.72 -17.55 3.11
C ARG A 198 -11.03 -16.45 2.27
N CYS A 199 -9.75 -16.62 1.98
CA CYS A 199 -8.99 -15.63 1.19
C CYS A 199 -9.46 -15.61 -0.25
N GLY A 200 -9.60 -16.78 -0.90
CA GLY A 200 -10.11 -16.87 -2.27
C GLY A 200 -11.53 -16.30 -2.40
N LYS A 201 -12.41 -16.59 -1.43
CA LYS A 201 -13.75 -15.99 -1.40
C LYS A 201 -13.69 -14.47 -1.35
N LEU A 202 -12.85 -13.91 -0.46
CA LEU A 202 -12.69 -12.46 -0.35
C LEU A 202 -12.14 -11.85 -1.64
N VAL A 203 -11.14 -12.49 -2.27
CA VAL A 203 -10.60 -12.03 -3.57
C VAL A 203 -11.69 -11.95 -4.62
N GLY A 204 -12.54 -12.98 -4.73
CA GLY A 204 -13.68 -12.99 -5.67
C GLY A 204 -14.66 -11.85 -5.42
N GLU A 205 -14.99 -11.56 -4.16
CA GLU A 205 -15.91 -10.48 -3.77
C GLU A 205 -15.30 -9.10 -4.06
N LEU A 206 -14.04 -8.86 -3.68
CA LEU A 206 -13.35 -7.59 -3.88
C LEU A 206 -13.18 -7.26 -5.38
N PHE A 207 -12.69 -8.24 -6.16
CA PHE A 207 -12.47 -8.01 -7.58
C PHE A 207 -13.75 -8.01 -8.39
N GLY A 208 -14.75 -8.78 -8.00
CA GLY A 208 -16.09 -8.69 -8.59
C GLY A 208 -16.70 -7.30 -8.43
N CYS A 209 -16.52 -6.68 -7.26
CA CYS A 209 -16.96 -5.31 -7.02
C CYS A 209 -16.16 -4.31 -7.87
N ALA A 210 -14.82 -4.35 -7.84
CA ALA A 210 -13.96 -3.47 -8.62
C ALA A 210 -14.24 -3.59 -10.13
N TRP A 211 -14.45 -4.80 -10.62
CA TRP A 211 -14.74 -5.09 -12.02
C TRP A 211 -16.04 -4.45 -12.50
N SER A 212 -17.05 -4.35 -11.65
CA SER A 212 -18.32 -3.70 -11.99
C SER A 212 -18.15 -2.23 -12.40
N VAL A 213 -17.09 -1.58 -11.93
CA VAL A 213 -16.72 -0.19 -12.29
C VAL A 213 -15.71 -0.18 -13.44
N ILE A 214 -14.65 -0.95 -13.33
CA ILE A 214 -13.49 -0.95 -14.26
C ILE A 214 -13.89 -1.44 -15.65
N SER A 215 -14.78 -2.42 -15.77
CA SER A 215 -15.27 -2.93 -17.05
C SER A 215 -15.96 -1.86 -17.92
N GLN A 216 -16.51 -0.81 -17.28
CA GLN A 216 -17.21 0.26 -17.99
C GLN A 216 -16.26 1.25 -18.69
N ILE A 217 -14.98 1.27 -18.31
CA ILE A 217 -13.97 2.13 -18.92
C ILE A 217 -13.05 1.40 -19.91
N GLY A 218 -13.43 0.17 -20.31
CA GLY A 218 -12.78 -0.57 -21.37
C GLY A 218 -11.48 -1.28 -21.00
N LEU A 219 -11.17 -1.43 -19.71
CA LEU A 219 -10.05 -2.25 -19.24
C LEU A 219 -10.39 -3.74 -19.29
N THR A 220 -9.39 -4.60 -19.39
CA THR A 220 -9.52 -6.05 -19.55
C THR A 220 -9.40 -6.83 -18.25
N GLY A 221 -8.91 -6.19 -17.19
CA GLY A 221 -8.73 -6.77 -15.86
C GLY A 221 -8.50 -5.71 -14.80
N VAL A 222 -8.12 -6.14 -13.62
CA VAL A 222 -7.83 -5.32 -12.46
C VAL A 222 -6.34 -5.40 -12.14
N ALA A 223 -5.65 -4.27 -12.23
CA ALA A 223 -4.22 -4.20 -11.91
C ALA A 223 -3.98 -4.49 -10.42
N GLN A 224 -2.86 -5.20 -10.14
CA GLN A 224 -2.43 -5.61 -8.81
C GLN A 224 -1.31 -4.68 -8.32
N HIS A 225 -1.68 -3.43 -8.03
CA HIS A 225 -0.70 -2.41 -7.70
C HIS A 225 0.11 -2.80 -6.46
N ASP A 226 -0.55 -3.06 -5.36
CA ASP A 226 0.05 -3.25 -4.03
C ASP A 226 0.74 -4.60 -3.85
N SER A 227 0.40 -5.58 -4.68
CA SER A 227 1.06 -6.88 -4.70
C SER A 227 2.48 -6.80 -5.29
N CYS A 228 2.76 -5.85 -6.19
CA CYS A 228 4.07 -5.72 -6.83
C CYS A 228 5.22 -5.48 -5.85
N PRO A 229 5.18 -4.51 -4.91
CA PRO A 229 6.27 -4.30 -3.95
C PRO A 229 6.46 -5.49 -3.01
N VAL A 230 5.41 -6.23 -2.68
CA VAL A 230 5.48 -7.47 -1.87
C VAL A 230 6.19 -8.56 -2.65
N LEU A 231 5.79 -8.80 -3.92
CA LEU A 231 6.43 -9.78 -4.79
C LEU A 231 7.88 -9.42 -5.09
N TYR A 232 8.20 -8.14 -5.27
CA TYR A 232 9.58 -7.72 -5.48
C TYR A 232 10.50 -8.12 -4.33
N LEU A 233 10.04 -8.07 -3.09
CA LEU A 233 10.86 -8.50 -1.94
C LEU A 233 11.09 -10.01 -1.90
N ALA A 234 10.11 -10.80 -2.31
CA ALA A 234 10.18 -12.26 -2.26
C ALA A 234 10.80 -12.86 -3.55
N HIS A 235 10.54 -12.23 -4.68
CA HIS A 235 10.87 -12.70 -6.02
C HIS A 235 11.39 -11.57 -6.91
N PRO A 236 12.53 -10.94 -6.58
CA PRO A 236 13.07 -9.83 -7.36
C PRO A 236 13.40 -10.22 -8.81
N GLU A 237 13.63 -11.50 -9.07
CA GLU A 237 13.88 -12.04 -10.41
C GLU A 237 12.72 -11.89 -11.39
N LEU A 238 11.51 -11.62 -10.89
CA LEU A 238 10.33 -11.35 -11.73
C LEU A 238 10.29 -9.92 -12.27
N PHE A 239 11.17 -9.06 -11.78
CA PHE A 239 11.17 -7.64 -12.08
C PHE A 239 12.45 -7.22 -12.80
N SER A 240 12.31 -6.26 -13.70
CA SER A 240 13.44 -5.52 -14.25
C SER A 240 13.29 -4.04 -13.86
N GLY A 241 14.41 -3.36 -13.70
CA GLY A 241 14.40 -1.94 -13.34
C GLY A 241 15.75 -1.29 -13.59
N GLU A 242 15.75 0.03 -13.52
CA GLU A 242 16.95 0.85 -13.69
C GLU A 242 17.08 1.87 -12.56
N LYS A 243 18.30 2.35 -12.33
CA LYS A 243 18.54 3.42 -11.36
C LYS A 243 18.20 4.76 -11.99
N ALA A 244 17.33 5.51 -11.32
CA ALA A 244 16.93 6.84 -11.74
C ALA A 244 16.93 7.82 -10.57
N GLY A 245 17.09 9.11 -10.85
CA GLY A 245 16.79 10.18 -9.90
C GLY A 245 15.31 10.45 -9.91
N VAL A 246 14.70 10.50 -8.73
CA VAL A 246 13.27 10.80 -8.57
C VAL A 246 13.10 12.17 -7.92
N TYR A 247 12.28 13.00 -8.53
CA TYR A 247 11.89 14.32 -8.02
C TYR A 247 10.37 14.38 -7.97
N VAL A 248 9.83 14.86 -6.87
CA VAL A 248 8.39 15.04 -6.69
C VAL A 248 8.04 16.50 -6.84
N GLU A 249 7.11 16.82 -7.72
CA GLU A 249 6.59 18.18 -7.88
C GLU A 249 5.60 18.50 -6.75
N THR A 250 5.92 19.52 -5.95
CA THR A 250 5.12 19.90 -4.77
C THR A 250 4.47 21.29 -4.89
N ARG A 251 4.63 21.99 -6.00
CA ARG A 251 4.20 23.41 -6.16
C ARG A 251 3.23 23.65 -7.30
N SER A 252 3.47 23.02 -8.45
CA SER A 252 2.64 23.22 -9.63
C SER A 252 1.29 22.53 -9.47
N GLN A 253 0.19 23.25 -9.76
CA GLN A 253 -1.15 22.65 -9.77
C GLN A 253 -1.36 21.68 -10.96
N LEU A 254 -0.57 21.81 -12.03
CA LEU A 254 -0.73 21.00 -13.24
C LEU A 254 0.04 19.67 -13.18
N THR A 255 1.16 19.65 -12.46
CA THR A 255 2.08 18.52 -12.41
C THR A 255 2.39 18.08 -10.98
N LEU A 256 1.51 18.39 -10.05
CA LEU A 256 1.62 17.99 -8.65
C LEU A 256 1.69 16.48 -8.51
N GLY A 257 2.64 15.97 -7.74
CA GLY A 257 2.88 14.56 -7.49
C GLY A 257 3.86 13.92 -8.49
#